data_dcfcdf15d98c18e8d48c2bf34863e2f6
#
_entry.id   dcfcdf15d98c18e8d48c2bf34863e2f6
#
_cell.length_a   1.000
_cell.length_b   1.000
_cell.length_c   1.000
_cell.angle_alpha   90.00
_cell.angle_beta   90.00
_cell.angle_gamma   90.00
#
_symmetry.space_group_name_H-M   'P 1'
#
loop_
_entity.id
_entity.type
_entity.pdbx_description
1 polymer ?
#
loop_
_entity_poly.entity_id
_entity_poly.type
_entity_poly.pdbx_seq_one_letter_code
_entity_poly.pdbx_strand_id
1 'polypeptide(L)'
;MKRLVLLFFVVITSCSQSGQKATKVEPIFMENRDFFDTKPELTPIPLGEQQPFTSLFSQLEELPNIDTNTLQQQLESIGDEADRISEQNFPDQLRIPQLLSRYKVFRTRVGIVRYANPSQYIDSSFINGMDDVIIAWNVFANHYNRIAREFELDQVSVQKKRIPTIQSVDQ
;
A
#
# COMPACT_ATOMS: atom_id res chain seq x y z
N MET A 1 -5.89 51.57 55.25
CA MET A 1 -5.28 50.39 54.58
C MET A 1 -6.40 49.45 54.21
N LYS A 2 -6.84 49.51 52.95
CA LYS A 2 -7.97 48.71 52.43
C LYS A 2 -7.38 47.52 51.71
N ARG A 3 -7.67 46.31 52.22
CA ARG A 3 -7.28 45.06 51.59
C ARG A 3 -8.23 44.79 50.42
N LEU A 4 -7.68 44.88 49.18
CA LEU A 4 -8.39 44.50 47.97
C LEU A 4 -8.22 42.99 47.80
N VAL A 5 -9.31 42.24 48.05
CA VAL A 5 -9.37 40.80 47.77
C VAL A 5 -9.83 40.64 46.35
N LEU A 6 -8.91 40.26 45.49
CA LEU A 6 -9.19 39.97 44.07
C LEU A 6 -9.63 38.51 43.95
N LEU A 7 -10.97 38.32 43.87
CA LEU A 7 -11.59 37.04 43.66
C LEU A 7 -11.36 36.63 42.19
N PHE A 8 -10.46 35.71 41.95
CA PHE A 8 -10.24 35.07 40.67
C PHE A 8 -11.38 34.07 40.43
N PHE A 9 -12.38 34.45 39.64
CA PHE A 9 -13.40 33.53 39.14
C PHE A 9 -12.77 32.66 38.06
N VAL A 10 -12.36 31.43 38.41
CA VAL A 10 -12.01 30.40 37.44
C VAL A 10 -13.31 29.86 36.87
N VAL A 11 -13.66 30.32 35.66
CA VAL A 11 -14.73 29.73 34.87
C VAL A 11 -14.24 28.44 34.31
N ILE A 12 -14.53 27.32 34.97
CA ILE A 12 -14.33 25.99 34.42
C ILE A 12 -15.44 25.79 33.40
N THR A 13 -15.17 26.09 32.14
CA THR A 13 -15.99 25.65 31.03
C THR A 13 -15.90 24.14 30.94
N SER A 14 -16.86 23.47 31.60
CA SER A 14 -17.12 22.06 31.43
C SER A 14 -17.48 21.83 29.97
N CYS A 15 -16.49 21.34 29.15
CA CYS A 15 -16.80 20.72 27.87
C CYS A 15 -17.70 19.52 28.16
N SER A 16 -18.99 19.69 27.98
CA SER A 16 -19.95 18.61 27.90
C SER A 16 -19.54 17.77 26.67
N GLN A 17 -18.75 16.71 26.89
CA GLN A 17 -18.60 15.64 25.92
C GLN A 17 -20.02 15.06 25.76
N SER A 18 -20.65 15.43 24.64
CA SER A 18 -21.81 14.71 24.14
C SER A 18 -21.36 13.25 24.00
N GLY A 19 -21.85 12.42 24.91
CA GLY A 19 -21.58 10.98 24.90
C GLY A 19 -22.04 10.42 23.56
N GLN A 20 -21.16 10.35 22.62
CA GLN A 20 -21.27 9.36 21.55
C GLN A 20 -21.32 8.02 22.28
N LYS A 21 -22.52 7.44 22.34
CA LYS A 21 -22.70 6.05 22.69
C LYS A 21 -21.75 5.32 21.74
N ALA A 22 -20.61 4.88 22.28
CA ALA A 22 -19.77 3.93 21.59
C ALA A 22 -20.70 2.77 21.25
N THR A 23 -21.07 2.66 19.99
CA THR A 23 -21.77 1.50 19.48
C THR A 23 -20.81 0.35 19.81
N LYS A 24 -21.20 -0.47 20.77
CA LYS A 24 -20.45 -1.64 21.18
C LYS A 24 -20.43 -2.52 19.93
N VAL A 25 -19.40 -2.39 19.13
CA VAL A 25 -19.15 -3.28 17.99
C VAL A 25 -18.93 -4.64 18.64
N GLU A 26 -19.92 -5.51 18.51
CA GLU A 26 -19.73 -6.88 18.97
C GLU A 26 -18.56 -7.47 18.17
N PRO A 27 -17.57 -8.04 18.85
CA PRO A 27 -16.46 -8.66 18.18
C PRO A 27 -17.01 -9.79 17.30
N ILE A 28 -16.83 -9.65 16.01
CA ILE A 28 -17.16 -10.71 15.07
C ILE A 28 -16.06 -11.75 15.25
N PHE A 29 -16.39 -12.83 15.93
CA PHE A 29 -15.55 -14.04 15.98
C PHE A 29 -15.45 -14.58 14.55
N MET A 30 -14.33 -14.36 13.91
CA MET A 30 -14.05 -14.90 12.58
C MET A 30 -13.31 -16.24 12.70
N GLU A 31 -14.01 -17.26 13.13
CA GLU A 31 -13.63 -18.62 12.83
C GLU A 31 -13.95 -18.87 11.34
N ASN A 32 -12.91 -18.93 10.50
CA ASN A 32 -12.99 -19.30 9.06
C ASN A 32 -13.79 -18.34 8.15
N ARG A 33 -13.65 -17.04 8.26
CA ARG A 33 -14.16 -16.11 7.23
C ARG A 33 -13.05 -15.69 6.28
N ASP A 34 -13.37 -15.69 4.99
CA ASP A 34 -12.57 -15.02 3.99
C ASP A 34 -12.52 -13.52 4.33
N PHE A 35 -11.31 -12.94 4.40
CA PHE A 35 -11.14 -11.50 4.70
C PHE A 35 -11.67 -10.60 3.60
N PHE A 36 -11.84 -11.16 2.43
CA PHE A 36 -12.38 -10.47 1.27
C PHE A 36 -13.65 -11.19 0.86
N ASP A 37 -14.73 -10.45 0.63
CA ASP A 37 -15.99 -10.99 0.09
C ASP A 37 -15.77 -11.60 -1.30
N THR A 38 -14.81 -11.06 -2.04
CA THR A 38 -14.33 -11.58 -3.31
C THR A 38 -12.81 -11.56 -3.32
N LYS A 39 -12.18 -12.53 -4.02
CA LYS A 39 -10.73 -12.52 -4.21
C LYS A 39 -10.32 -11.23 -4.91
N PRO A 40 -9.46 -10.39 -4.30
CA PRO A 40 -9.05 -9.13 -4.91
C PRO A 40 -8.23 -9.39 -6.17
N GLU A 41 -8.52 -8.64 -7.22
CA GLU A 41 -7.70 -8.65 -8.43
C GLU A 41 -6.45 -7.81 -8.19
N LEU A 42 -5.29 -8.43 -8.23
CA LEU A 42 -3.99 -7.78 -8.10
C LEU A 42 -3.39 -7.51 -9.48
N THR A 43 -2.89 -6.29 -9.66
CA THR A 43 -2.15 -5.93 -10.86
C THR A 43 -0.73 -6.51 -10.79
N PRO A 44 -0.34 -7.44 -11.69
CA PRO A 44 1.01 -7.98 -11.72
C PRO A 44 2.00 -6.91 -12.23
N ILE A 45 3.23 -6.98 -11.73
CA ILE A 45 4.38 -6.34 -12.36
C ILE A 45 5.05 -7.40 -13.23
N PRO A 46 5.34 -7.13 -14.53
CA PRO A 46 5.93 -8.13 -15.41
C PRO A 46 7.20 -8.73 -14.81
N LEU A 47 7.24 -10.05 -14.78
CA LEU A 47 8.37 -10.83 -14.28
C LEU A 47 9.50 -10.78 -15.32
N GLY A 48 10.60 -10.17 -15.00
CA GLY A 48 11.77 -10.16 -15.86
C GLY A 48 13.02 -9.82 -15.06
N GLU A 49 13.26 -8.55 -14.86
CA GLU A 49 14.47 -8.07 -14.17
C GLU A 49 14.16 -7.60 -12.73
N GLN A 50 12.94 -7.82 -12.20
CA GLN A 50 12.44 -7.08 -11.05
C GLN A 50 12.15 -7.96 -9.84
N GLN A 51 13.16 -8.69 -9.46
CA GLN A 51 13.15 -9.60 -8.32
C GLN A 51 12.52 -9.04 -7.02
N PRO A 52 12.73 -7.76 -6.63
CA PRO A 52 12.21 -7.29 -5.36
C PRO A 52 10.68 -7.30 -5.29
N PHE A 53 10.00 -7.03 -6.41
CA PHE A 53 8.53 -6.99 -6.43
C PHE A 53 7.89 -8.35 -6.62
N THR A 54 8.61 -9.34 -7.11
CA THR A 54 8.09 -10.70 -7.35
C THR A 54 7.70 -11.38 -6.04
N SER A 55 8.58 -11.35 -5.05
CA SER A 55 8.33 -11.93 -3.73
C SER A 55 7.16 -11.23 -3.05
N LEU A 56 7.14 -9.90 -3.09
CA LEU A 56 6.07 -9.11 -2.51
C LEU A 56 4.71 -9.37 -3.17
N PHE A 57 4.69 -9.47 -4.51
CA PHE A 57 3.47 -9.78 -5.27
C PHE A 57 2.93 -11.16 -4.91
N SER A 58 3.78 -12.20 -4.87
CA SER A 58 3.36 -13.54 -4.49
C SER A 58 2.76 -13.60 -3.08
N GLN A 59 3.33 -12.87 -2.12
CA GLN A 59 2.79 -12.79 -0.77
C GLN A 59 1.42 -12.08 -0.73
N LEU A 60 1.23 -11.06 -1.56
CA LEU A 60 -0.06 -10.36 -1.68
C LEU A 60 -1.13 -11.25 -2.35
N GLU A 61 -0.76 -12.06 -3.35
CA GLU A 61 -1.68 -13.00 -3.99
C GLU A 61 -2.19 -14.09 -3.04
N GLU A 62 -1.36 -14.49 -2.09
CA GLU A 62 -1.73 -15.50 -1.09
C GLU A 62 -2.59 -14.94 0.06
N LEU A 63 -2.54 -13.63 0.27
CA LEU A 63 -3.19 -12.97 1.40
C LEU A 63 -4.68 -13.32 1.56
N PRO A 64 -5.51 -13.45 0.50
CA PRO A 64 -6.91 -13.85 0.63
C PRO A 64 -7.14 -15.30 1.08
N ASN A 65 -6.11 -16.15 1.00
CA ASN A 65 -6.22 -17.58 1.32
C ASN A 65 -5.64 -17.92 2.71
N ILE A 66 -5.16 -16.91 3.45
CA ILE A 66 -4.48 -17.10 4.72
C ILE A 66 -5.48 -17.22 5.84
N ASP A 67 -5.25 -18.18 6.74
CA ASP A 67 -6.07 -18.31 7.94
C ASP A 67 -5.75 -17.21 8.98
N THR A 68 -6.70 -16.95 9.86
CA THR A 68 -6.62 -15.88 10.86
C THR A 68 -5.42 -16.02 11.80
N ASN A 69 -4.98 -17.27 12.08
CA ASN A 69 -3.91 -17.48 13.04
C ASN A 69 -2.53 -17.13 12.47
N THR A 70 -2.38 -17.24 11.15
CA THR A 70 -1.14 -16.94 10.43
C THR A 70 -1.12 -15.56 9.82
N LEU A 71 -2.28 -14.88 9.77
CA LEU A 71 -2.44 -13.57 9.14
C LEU A 71 -1.46 -12.52 9.68
N GLN A 72 -1.29 -12.42 10.99
CA GLN A 72 -0.36 -11.47 11.58
C GLN A 72 1.07 -11.70 11.11
N GLN A 73 1.51 -12.96 11.12
CA GLN A 73 2.85 -13.33 10.65
C GLN A 73 3.04 -13.00 9.17
N GLN A 74 2.01 -13.21 8.35
CA GLN A 74 2.05 -12.88 6.92
C GLN A 74 2.12 -11.37 6.69
N LEU A 75 1.35 -10.59 7.44
CA LEU A 75 1.41 -9.13 7.37
C LEU A 75 2.77 -8.58 7.81
N GLU A 76 3.40 -9.19 8.81
CA GLU A 76 4.77 -8.87 9.20
C GLU A 76 5.75 -9.18 8.08
N SER A 77 5.63 -10.34 7.43
CA SER A 77 6.48 -10.72 6.30
C SER A 77 6.32 -9.76 5.11
N ILE A 78 5.08 -9.41 4.75
CA ILE A 78 4.79 -8.43 3.69
C ILE A 78 5.37 -7.05 4.04
N GLY A 79 5.23 -6.64 5.30
CA GLY A 79 5.76 -5.37 5.79
C GLY A 79 7.28 -5.32 5.71
N ASP A 80 7.96 -6.37 6.16
CA ASP A 80 9.41 -6.47 6.11
C ASP A 80 9.94 -6.49 4.67
N GLU A 81 9.26 -7.21 3.78
CA GLU A 81 9.63 -7.25 2.37
C GLU A 81 9.41 -5.88 1.71
N ALA A 82 8.28 -5.23 1.96
CA ALA A 82 8.01 -3.89 1.47
C ALA A 82 9.03 -2.85 2.00
N ASP A 83 9.50 -3.00 3.23
CA ASP A 83 10.49 -2.10 3.82
C ASP A 83 11.91 -2.33 3.27
N ARG A 84 12.25 -3.55 2.84
CA ARG A 84 13.54 -3.85 2.18
C ARG A 84 13.66 -3.20 0.80
N ILE A 85 12.55 -2.97 0.10
CA ILE A 85 12.56 -2.34 -1.21
C ILE A 85 12.78 -0.85 -1.05
N SER A 86 14.00 -0.41 -1.32
CA SER A 86 14.42 0.99 -1.31
C SER A 86 14.39 1.59 -2.71
N GLU A 87 14.62 2.89 -2.83
CA GLU A 87 14.74 3.59 -4.11
C GLU A 87 15.79 2.95 -5.03
N GLN A 88 16.86 2.41 -4.46
CA GLN A 88 17.96 1.80 -5.23
C GLN A 88 17.56 0.48 -5.91
N ASN A 89 16.49 -0.17 -5.46
CA ASN A 89 15.96 -1.39 -6.06
C ASN A 89 15.12 -1.11 -7.32
N PHE A 90 14.79 0.15 -7.58
CA PHE A 90 14.10 0.52 -8.81
C PHE A 90 15.09 0.69 -9.96
N PRO A 91 14.75 0.24 -11.17
CA PRO A 91 15.51 0.59 -12.37
C PRO A 91 15.66 2.11 -12.51
N ASP A 92 16.81 2.57 -13.02
CA ASP A 92 17.14 4.00 -13.08
C ASP A 92 16.04 4.84 -13.75
N GLN A 93 15.48 4.32 -14.86
CA GLN A 93 14.42 4.96 -15.62
C GLN A 93 13.07 5.03 -14.88
N LEU A 94 12.90 4.23 -13.83
CA LEU A 94 11.70 4.17 -13.00
C LEU A 94 11.87 4.87 -11.64
N ARG A 95 13.04 5.44 -11.36
CA ARG A 95 13.30 6.23 -10.13
C ARG A 95 12.73 7.63 -10.23
N ILE A 96 11.48 7.75 -10.59
CA ILE A 96 10.80 9.03 -10.66
C ILE A 96 10.01 9.33 -9.39
N PRO A 97 9.97 10.59 -8.94
CA PRO A 97 9.31 10.98 -7.68
C PRO A 97 7.87 10.48 -7.56
N GLN A 98 7.12 10.51 -8.67
CA GLN A 98 5.72 10.10 -8.69
C GLN A 98 5.55 8.61 -8.41
N LEU A 99 6.44 7.76 -8.96
CA LEU A 99 6.39 6.31 -8.75
C LEU A 99 6.84 5.95 -7.33
N LEU A 100 7.93 6.55 -6.88
CA LEU A 100 8.44 6.37 -5.51
C LEU A 100 7.42 6.80 -4.45
N SER A 101 6.71 7.89 -4.70
CA SER A 101 5.63 8.35 -3.82
C SER A 101 4.48 7.34 -3.74
N ARG A 102 4.07 6.73 -4.85
CA ARG A 102 3.02 5.68 -4.85
C ARG A 102 3.46 4.43 -4.11
N TYR A 103 4.71 4.03 -4.29
CA TYR A 103 5.27 2.92 -3.52
C TYR A 103 5.29 3.23 -2.01
N LYS A 104 5.65 4.45 -1.63
CA LYS A 104 5.62 4.89 -0.24
C LYS A 104 4.19 4.86 0.34
N VAL A 105 3.18 5.23 -0.44
CA VAL A 105 1.77 5.10 -0.01
C VAL A 105 1.43 3.65 0.25
N PHE A 106 1.77 2.73 -0.67
CA PHE A 106 1.57 1.30 -0.48
C PHE A 106 2.23 0.80 0.82
N ARG A 107 3.51 1.10 1.04
CA ARG A 107 4.22 0.74 2.29
C ARG A 107 3.51 1.28 3.54
N THR A 108 3.02 2.51 3.48
CA THR A 108 2.28 3.11 4.59
C THR A 108 0.99 2.34 4.89
N ARG A 109 0.25 1.91 3.86
CA ARG A 109 -0.97 1.11 4.04
C ARG A 109 -0.67 -0.25 4.64
N VAL A 110 0.37 -0.93 4.15
CA VAL A 110 0.87 -2.18 4.75
C VAL A 110 1.23 -1.97 6.22
N GLY A 111 1.96 -0.92 6.54
CA GLY A 111 2.33 -0.58 7.92
C GLY A 111 1.12 -0.37 8.84
N ILE A 112 0.08 0.31 8.37
CA ILE A 112 -1.15 0.52 9.15
C ILE A 112 -1.79 -0.82 9.51
N VAL A 113 -1.96 -1.72 8.54
CA VAL A 113 -2.60 -3.02 8.76
C VAL A 113 -1.72 -3.95 9.60
N ARG A 114 -0.41 -3.98 9.35
CA ARG A 114 0.57 -4.73 10.13
C ARG A 114 0.50 -4.45 11.63
N TYR A 115 0.32 -3.17 12.01
CA TYR A 115 0.28 -2.76 13.41
C TYR A 115 -1.14 -2.74 14.00
N ALA A 116 -2.17 -3.01 13.22
CA ALA A 116 -3.55 -3.08 13.72
C ALA A 116 -3.82 -4.29 14.62
N ASN A 117 -2.88 -5.24 14.68
CA ASN A 117 -2.91 -6.45 15.52
C ASN A 117 -4.26 -7.21 15.47
N PRO A 118 -4.55 -7.94 14.39
CA PRO A 118 -5.82 -8.65 14.19
C PRO A 118 -6.01 -9.86 15.12
N SER A 119 -5.07 -10.11 16.05
CA SER A 119 -4.96 -11.36 16.82
C SER A 119 -6.15 -11.69 17.70
N GLN A 120 -7.08 -10.75 17.94
CA GLN A 120 -8.28 -11.00 18.74
C GLN A 120 -9.59 -10.58 18.07
N TYR A 121 -9.56 -9.52 17.25
CA TYR A 121 -10.79 -8.99 16.65
C TYR A 121 -10.47 -8.40 15.27
N ILE A 122 -11.14 -8.94 14.28
CA ILE A 122 -11.15 -8.34 12.94
C ILE A 122 -12.41 -7.48 12.87
N ASP A 123 -12.21 -6.19 12.84
CA ASP A 123 -13.28 -5.22 12.67
C ASP A 123 -13.34 -4.68 11.23
N SER A 124 -14.37 -3.92 10.93
CA SER A 124 -14.52 -3.31 9.61
C SER A 124 -13.37 -2.36 9.25
N SER A 125 -12.70 -1.78 10.25
CA SER A 125 -11.54 -0.90 10.02
C SER A 125 -10.34 -1.70 9.52
N PHE A 126 -10.12 -2.89 10.07
CA PHE A 126 -9.07 -3.79 9.61
C PHE A 126 -9.36 -4.28 8.18
N ILE A 127 -10.60 -4.70 7.90
CA ILE A 127 -11.00 -5.15 6.54
C ILE A 127 -10.79 -4.03 5.52
N ASN A 128 -11.26 -2.82 5.81
CA ASN A 128 -11.04 -1.66 4.95
C ASN A 128 -9.54 -1.35 4.77
N GLY A 129 -8.74 -1.55 5.82
CA GLY A 129 -7.29 -1.41 5.75
C GLY A 129 -6.64 -2.41 4.79
N MET A 130 -7.13 -3.66 4.77
CA MET A 130 -6.68 -4.69 3.82
C MET A 130 -7.03 -4.31 2.38
N ASP A 131 -8.24 -3.82 2.14
CA ASP A 131 -8.65 -3.30 0.83
C ASP A 131 -7.76 -2.12 0.39
N ASP A 132 -7.45 -1.22 1.30
CA ASP A 132 -6.55 -0.09 1.05
C ASP A 132 -5.14 -0.54 0.64
N VAL A 133 -4.63 -1.65 1.19
CA VAL A 133 -3.35 -2.25 0.77
C VAL A 133 -3.41 -2.69 -0.68
N ILE A 134 -4.46 -3.43 -1.05
CA ILE A 134 -4.66 -3.93 -2.43
C ILE A 134 -4.82 -2.77 -3.42
N ILE A 135 -5.64 -1.78 -3.08
CA ILE A 135 -5.84 -0.58 -3.90
C ILE A 135 -4.51 0.17 -4.09
N ALA A 136 -3.75 0.37 -3.03
CA ALA A 136 -2.48 1.07 -3.10
C ALA A 136 -1.43 0.32 -3.92
N TRP A 137 -1.40 -1.02 -3.81
CA TRP A 137 -0.58 -1.86 -4.69
C TRP A 137 -0.96 -1.69 -6.16
N ASN A 138 -2.24 -1.81 -6.49
CA ASN A 138 -2.73 -1.70 -7.87
C ASN A 138 -2.44 -0.32 -8.48
N VAL A 139 -2.58 0.75 -7.70
CA VAL A 139 -2.23 2.11 -8.12
C VAL A 139 -0.73 2.23 -8.42
N PHE A 140 0.12 1.62 -7.60
CA PHE A 140 1.56 1.57 -7.82
C PHE A 140 1.91 0.73 -9.06
N ALA A 141 1.45 -0.52 -9.13
CA ALA A 141 1.77 -1.46 -10.19
C ALA A 141 1.30 -0.99 -11.57
N ASN A 142 0.08 -0.43 -11.66
CA ASN A 142 -0.42 0.14 -12.91
C ASN A 142 0.44 1.31 -13.40
N HIS A 143 0.87 2.18 -12.49
CA HIS A 143 1.74 3.30 -12.86
C HIS A 143 3.13 2.80 -13.28
N TYR A 144 3.68 1.86 -12.54
CA TYR A 144 4.95 1.20 -12.87
C TYR A 144 4.91 0.61 -14.27
N ASN A 145 3.91 -0.22 -14.56
CA ASN A 145 3.74 -0.88 -15.85
C ASN A 145 3.55 0.11 -17.01
N ARG A 146 2.88 1.23 -16.76
CA ARG A 146 2.68 2.26 -17.77
C ARG A 146 4.01 2.91 -18.14
N ILE A 147 4.82 3.32 -17.16
CA ILE A 147 6.10 3.97 -17.42
C ILE A 147 7.10 3.01 -18.06
N ALA A 148 7.14 1.76 -17.58
CA ALA A 148 8.01 0.73 -18.16
C ALA A 148 7.72 0.52 -19.64
N ARG A 149 6.45 0.44 -20.04
CA ARG A 149 6.04 0.32 -21.45
C ARG A 149 6.37 1.57 -22.27
N GLU A 150 6.16 2.76 -21.74
CA GLU A 150 6.52 4.01 -22.41
C GLU A 150 8.02 4.03 -22.72
N PHE A 151 8.85 3.62 -21.77
CA PHE A 151 10.29 3.53 -21.93
C PHE A 151 10.72 2.49 -22.98
N GLU A 152 10.13 1.30 -22.99
CA GLU A 152 10.40 0.26 -23.98
C GLU A 152 10.06 0.75 -25.40
N LEU A 153 8.91 1.40 -25.58
CA LEU A 153 8.50 1.95 -26.87
C LEU A 153 9.46 3.02 -27.38
N ASP A 154 9.98 3.86 -26.49
CA ASP A 154 10.97 4.86 -26.84
C ASP A 154 12.30 4.23 -27.30
N GLN A 155 12.76 3.19 -26.62
CA GLN A 155 13.97 2.45 -27.03
C GLN A 155 13.80 1.81 -28.42
N VAL A 156 12.69 1.17 -28.70
CA VAL A 156 12.38 0.60 -30.01
C VAL A 156 12.36 1.66 -31.10
N SER A 157 11.78 2.83 -30.83
CA SER A 157 11.72 3.95 -31.78
C SER A 157 13.11 4.52 -32.13
N VAL A 158 13.98 4.62 -31.14
CA VAL A 158 15.37 5.08 -31.29
C VAL A 158 16.19 4.08 -32.09
N GLN A 159 16.03 2.78 -31.83
CA GLN A 159 16.71 1.74 -32.58
C GLN A 159 16.29 1.72 -34.05
N LYS A 160 14.99 1.85 -34.34
CA LYS A 160 14.45 1.91 -35.70
C LYS A 160 15.01 3.08 -36.50
N LYS A 161 15.26 4.23 -35.86
CA LYS A 161 15.88 5.39 -36.52
C LYS A 161 17.37 5.20 -36.80
N ARG A 162 18.05 4.30 -36.09
CA ARG A 162 19.50 4.03 -36.25
C ARG A 162 19.83 3.00 -37.31
N ILE A 163 18.87 2.23 -37.81
CA ILE A 163 19.08 1.31 -38.90
C ILE A 163 19.10 2.13 -40.17
N PRO A 164 20.27 2.29 -40.84
CA PRO A 164 20.31 2.99 -42.12
C PRO A 164 19.51 2.16 -43.13
N THR A 165 18.60 2.83 -43.83
CA THR A 165 17.96 2.23 -45.00
C THR A 165 19.06 1.82 -45.97
N ILE A 166 19.32 0.51 -46.07
CA ILE A 166 20.19 -0.03 -47.13
C ILE A 166 19.43 0.26 -48.42
N GLN A 167 19.83 1.32 -49.09
CA GLN A 167 19.39 1.56 -50.45
C GLN A 167 19.84 0.36 -51.26
N SER A 168 18.88 -0.40 -51.78
CA SER A 168 19.13 -1.41 -52.80
C SER A 168 19.80 -0.71 -53.97
N VAL A 169 21.10 -0.94 -54.12
CA VAL A 169 21.83 -0.59 -55.34
C VAL A 169 21.38 -1.60 -56.37
N ASP A 170 20.36 -1.26 -57.17
CA ASP A 170 20.04 -1.97 -58.37
C ASP A 170 21.15 -1.73 -59.37
N GLN A 171 21.84 -2.82 -59.71
CA GLN A 171 22.73 -2.93 -60.89
C GLN A 171 21.95 -3.54 -62.02
#